data_f47a4973ef1d2740368fe515ca9372c2
#
_entry.id   f47a4973ef1d2740368fe515ca9372c2
#
_cell.length_a   1.000
_cell.length_b   1.000
_cell.length_c   1.000
_cell.angle_alpha   90.00
_cell.angle_beta   90.00
_cell.angle_gamma   90.00
#
_symmetry.space_group_name_H-M   'P 1'
#
loop_
_entity.id
_entity.type
_entity.pdbx_description
1 polymer ?
#
loop_
_entity_poly.entity_id
_entity_poly.type
_entity_poly.pdbx_seq_one_letter_code
_entity_poly.pdbx_strand_id
1 'polypeptide(L)'
;MSSKVIVTIFGASGDLAKRKLYPSLFRLYKSGNLSEHFAVIGTARRPWSKEYFESVVVESILDLADSTEQAQEFASHFYYQSHDVNDTEHYIALRQLQAELNDKYQAEHNKLFFLSMAPQFFGTIAKHLKSENIVDGKGFERLIVEKPFGTDYATASKLNDELLATFDEEQIFRIDHYLGKEMIQSIFAVRFANLIFENVWNKDFIDNVQITFAERLGVEERGGYYDQSGALRDMVQNLSLIHI
;
A
#
# COMPACT_ATOMS: atom_id res chain seq x y z
N MET A 1 -18.68 6.06 -9.03
CA MET A 1 -19.28 5.12 -8.05
C MET A 1 -18.31 5.03 -6.89
N SER A 2 -18.76 5.29 -5.68
CA SER A 2 -17.93 5.17 -4.47
C SER A 2 -17.65 3.69 -4.15
N SER A 3 -16.44 3.39 -3.69
CA SER A 3 -16.02 2.00 -3.45
C SER A 3 -16.59 1.48 -2.14
N LYS A 4 -17.22 0.30 -2.19
CA LYS A 4 -17.63 -0.49 -1.03
C LYS A 4 -16.55 -1.53 -0.76
N VAL A 5 -15.88 -1.50 0.38
CA VAL A 5 -14.70 -2.35 0.58
C VAL A 5 -14.27 -2.47 2.04
N ILE A 6 -13.79 -3.63 2.44
CA ILE A 6 -13.02 -3.82 3.69
C ILE A 6 -11.53 -3.79 3.33
N VAL A 7 -10.82 -2.81 3.87
CA VAL A 7 -9.37 -2.66 3.68
C VAL A 7 -8.66 -3.25 4.89
N THR A 8 -7.79 -4.23 4.69
CA THR A 8 -6.94 -4.78 5.75
C THR A 8 -5.50 -4.34 5.55
N ILE A 9 -4.95 -3.63 6.52
CA ILE A 9 -3.57 -3.12 6.50
C ILE A 9 -2.71 -3.95 7.44
N PHE A 10 -1.82 -4.76 6.88
CA PHE A 10 -0.80 -5.46 7.65
C PHE A 10 0.39 -4.52 7.91
N GLY A 11 0.70 -4.27 9.18
CA GLY A 11 1.69 -3.28 9.59
C GLY A 11 1.11 -1.89 9.90
N ALA A 12 -0.14 -1.83 10.32
CA ALA A 12 -0.89 -0.60 10.61
C ALA A 12 -0.29 0.31 11.69
N SER A 13 0.57 -0.22 12.58
CA SER A 13 1.25 0.59 13.60
C SER A 13 2.54 1.25 13.09
N GLY A 14 2.91 1.00 11.82
CA GLY A 14 4.14 1.49 11.21
C GLY A 14 4.08 2.94 10.75
N ASP A 15 5.25 3.50 10.47
CA ASP A 15 5.42 4.89 10.02
C ASP A 15 4.74 5.15 8.66
N LEU A 16 4.84 4.21 7.72
CA LEU A 16 4.19 4.32 6.42
C LEU A 16 2.67 4.47 6.54
N ALA A 17 2.04 3.69 7.43
CA ALA A 17 0.60 3.77 7.64
C ALA A 17 0.19 5.16 8.13
N LYS A 18 0.86 5.67 9.16
CA LYS A 18 0.59 6.98 9.76
C LYS A 18 0.83 8.14 8.80
N ARG A 19 1.98 8.15 8.14
CA ARG A 19 2.40 9.30 7.30
C ARG A 19 1.79 9.28 5.89
N LYS A 20 1.38 8.12 5.38
CA LYS A 20 0.94 7.99 3.98
C LYS A 20 -0.43 7.33 3.83
N LEU A 21 -0.67 6.16 4.45
CA LEU A 21 -1.88 5.42 4.14
C LEU A 21 -3.12 6.08 4.74
N TYR A 22 -3.12 6.45 6.02
CA TYR A 22 -4.27 7.12 6.64
C TYR A 22 -4.58 8.46 5.99
N PRO A 23 -3.59 9.35 5.74
CA PRO A 23 -3.82 10.57 4.98
C PRO A 23 -4.36 10.35 3.56
N SER A 24 -3.91 9.31 2.87
CA SER A 24 -4.37 9.00 1.52
C SER A 24 -5.81 8.45 1.52
N LEU A 25 -6.15 7.56 2.45
CA LEU A 25 -7.52 7.08 2.63
C LEU A 25 -8.46 8.21 3.00
N PHE A 26 -8.02 9.14 3.86
CA PHE A 26 -8.81 10.31 4.21
C PHE A 26 -9.08 11.23 3.00
N ARG A 27 -8.08 11.44 2.12
CA ARG A 27 -8.30 12.21 0.88
C ARG A 27 -9.31 11.52 -0.05
N LEU A 28 -9.28 10.18 -0.15
CA LEU A 28 -10.26 9.42 -0.91
C LEU A 28 -11.66 9.53 -0.30
N TYR A 29 -11.77 9.51 1.02
CA TYR A 29 -13.02 9.74 1.75
C TYR A 29 -13.55 11.17 1.50
N LYS A 30 -12.71 12.18 1.69
CA LYS A 30 -13.07 13.60 1.47
C LYS A 30 -13.48 13.91 0.03
N SER A 31 -12.90 13.21 -0.95
CA SER A 31 -13.25 13.34 -2.38
C SER A 31 -14.48 12.53 -2.80
N GLY A 32 -15.11 11.78 -1.89
CA GLY A 32 -16.26 10.93 -2.18
C GLY A 32 -15.93 9.64 -2.96
N ASN A 33 -14.64 9.29 -3.11
CA ASN A 33 -14.21 8.04 -3.74
C ASN A 33 -14.36 6.83 -2.79
N LEU A 34 -14.26 7.05 -1.47
CA LEU A 34 -14.73 6.12 -0.46
C LEU A 34 -16.11 6.54 -0.01
N SER A 35 -17.07 5.60 0.01
CA SER A 35 -18.43 5.83 0.52
C SER A 35 -18.46 5.65 2.04
N GLU A 36 -19.65 5.72 2.62
CA GLU A 36 -19.92 5.26 4.00
C GLU A 36 -19.83 3.72 4.15
N HIS A 37 -19.74 2.98 3.04
CA HIS A 37 -19.72 1.52 2.96
C HIS A 37 -18.29 0.95 2.95
N PHE A 38 -17.41 1.45 3.80
CA PHE A 38 -16.06 0.91 3.96
C PHE A 38 -15.71 0.75 5.43
N ALA A 39 -14.78 -0.15 5.69
CA ALA A 39 -14.06 -0.21 6.96
C ALA A 39 -12.58 -0.54 6.72
N VAL A 40 -11.75 -0.14 7.69
CA VAL A 40 -10.31 -0.43 7.68
C VAL A 40 -9.97 -1.26 8.90
N ILE A 41 -9.35 -2.42 8.68
CA ILE A 41 -8.79 -3.26 9.75
C ILE A 41 -7.29 -3.05 9.76
N GLY A 42 -6.79 -2.41 10.80
CA GLY A 42 -5.36 -2.32 11.05
C GLY A 42 -4.85 -3.53 11.83
N THR A 43 -3.80 -4.18 11.35
CA THR A 43 -3.18 -5.30 12.06
C THR A 43 -1.71 -5.03 12.34
N ALA A 44 -1.26 -5.32 13.55
CA ALA A 44 0.15 -5.34 13.94
C ALA A 44 0.33 -6.08 15.27
N ARG A 45 1.58 -6.37 15.65
CA ARG A 45 1.90 -7.12 16.88
C ARG A 45 1.63 -6.35 18.18
N ARG A 46 1.52 -5.02 18.13
CA ARG A 46 1.28 -4.19 19.32
C ARG A 46 -0.14 -4.42 19.83
N PRO A 47 -0.36 -4.59 21.15
CA PRO A 47 -1.68 -4.82 21.71
C PRO A 47 -2.43 -3.50 21.92
N TRP A 48 -2.76 -2.83 20.84
CA TRP A 48 -3.55 -1.60 20.87
C TRP A 48 -5.04 -1.89 21.04
N SER A 49 -5.75 -1.01 21.77
CA SER A 49 -7.21 -1.01 21.74
C SER A 49 -7.71 -0.31 20.46
N LYS A 50 -8.99 -0.50 20.16
CA LYS A 50 -9.67 0.18 19.05
C LYS A 50 -9.58 1.70 19.23
N GLU A 51 -9.89 2.19 20.42
CA GLU A 51 -9.92 3.62 20.75
C GLU A 51 -8.52 4.26 20.59
N TYR A 52 -7.49 3.55 21.01
CA TYR A 52 -6.11 4.02 20.79
C TYR A 52 -5.77 4.07 19.31
N PHE A 53 -6.16 3.06 18.55
CA PHE A 53 -5.92 3.05 17.11
C PHE A 53 -6.67 4.18 16.40
N GLU A 54 -7.93 4.43 16.74
CA GLU A 54 -8.71 5.57 16.25
C GLU A 54 -8.01 6.89 16.56
N SER A 55 -7.46 7.07 17.76
CA SER A 55 -6.72 8.29 18.13
C SER A 55 -5.46 8.48 17.26
N VAL A 56 -4.75 7.41 16.94
CA VAL A 56 -3.60 7.44 16.04
C VAL A 56 -4.00 7.83 14.61
N VAL A 57 -5.15 7.34 14.14
CA VAL A 57 -5.69 7.72 12.83
C VAL A 57 -6.07 9.19 12.80
N VAL A 58 -6.80 9.67 13.82
CA VAL A 58 -7.17 11.10 13.97
C VAL A 58 -5.92 11.97 13.94
N GLU A 59 -4.92 11.68 14.77
CA GLU A 59 -3.66 12.44 14.80
C GLU A 59 -2.99 12.49 13.43
N SER A 60 -3.04 11.41 12.67
CA SER A 60 -2.40 11.30 11.36
C SER A 60 -3.06 12.13 10.25
N ILE A 61 -4.31 12.57 10.45
CA ILE A 61 -5.10 13.26 9.44
C ILE A 61 -5.60 14.64 9.90
N LEU A 62 -5.30 15.05 11.13
CA LEU A 62 -5.85 16.26 11.74
C LEU A 62 -5.59 17.51 10.89
N ASP A 63 -4.40 17.64 10.31
CA ASP A 63 -4.02 18.77 9.44
C ASP A 63 -4.75 18.76 8.08
N LEU A 64 -5.43 17.68 7.73
CA LEU A 64 -6.17 17.52 6.45
C LEU A 64 -7.67 17.66 6.66
N ALA A 65 -8.15 17.51 7.90
CA ALA A 65 -9.56 17.56 8.23
C ALA A 65 -10.04 19.02 8.35
N ASP A 66 -11.29 19.24 7.99
CA ASP A 66 -11.93 20.55 8.13
C ASP A 66 -12.37 20.82 9.57
N SER A 67 -12.56 19.74 10.35
CA SER A 67 -12.87 19.79 11.79
C SER A 67 -12.44 18.50 12.49
N THR A 68 -12.36 18.56 13.83
CA THR A 68 -12.06 17.37 14.66
C THR A 68 -13.17 16.32 14.54
N GLU A 69 -14.41 16.72 14.42
CA GLU A 69 -15.57 15.83 14.25
C GLU A 69 -15.45 15.04 12.95
N GLN A 70 -15.05 15.67 11.84
CA GLN A 70 -14.81 14.99 10.58
C GLN A 70 -13.68 13.96 10.67
N ALA A 71 -12.60 14.28 11.38
CA ALA A 71 -11.52 13.35 11.62
C ALA A 71 -11.96 12.14 12.47
N GLN A 72 -12.78 12.40 13.50
CA GLN A 72 -13.33 11.35 14.36
C GLN A 72 -14.34 10.46 13.61
N GLU A 73 -15.21 11.05 12.79
CA GLU A 73 -16.14 10.31 11.95
C GLU A 73 -15.38 9.34 11.02
N PHE A 74 -14.38 9.83 10.31
CA PHE A 74 -13.54 8.97 9.46
C PHE A 74 -12.85 7.87 10.28
N ALA A 75 -12.26 8.19 11.43
CA ALA A 75 -11.56 7.25 12.27
C ALA A 75 -12.51 6.16 12.86
N SER A 76 -13.80 6.43 12.99
CA SER A 76 -14.79 5.46 13.47
C SER A 76 -14.95 4.24 12.56
N HIS A 77 -14.54 4.34 11.29
CA HIS A 77 -14.46 3.23 10.33
C HIS A 77 -13.24 2.33 10.53
N PHE A 78 -12.34 2.66 11.49
CA PHE A 78 -11.09 1.93 11.72
C PHE A 78 -11.23 0.97 12.90
N TYR A 79 -10.77 -0.25 12.68
CA TYR A 79 -10.78 -1.35 13.65
C TYR A 79 -9.37 -1.88 13.78
N TYR A 80 -9.02 -2.37 14.95
CA TYR A 80 -7.68 -2.88 15.20
C TYR A 80 -7.71 -4.31 15.72
N GLN A 81 -6.80 -5.11 15.22
CA GLN A 81 -6.56 -6.46 15.71
C GLN A 81 -5.06 -6.64 15.96
N SER A 82 -4.69 -6.98 17.21
CA SER A 82 -3.34 -7.47 17.49
C SER A 82 -3.12 -8.77 16.71
N HIS A 83 -2.05 -8.83 15.91
CA HIS A 83 -1.88 -9.88 14.92
C HIS A 83 -0.40 -10.27 14.75
N ASP A 84 -0.08 -11.52 15.04
CA ASP A 84 1.15 -12.15 14.59
C ASP A 84 0.87 -12.88 13.27
N VAL A 85 1.63 -12.55 12.23
CA VAL A 85 1.44 -13.10 10.89
C VAL A 85 1.78 -14.58 10.77
N ASN A 86 2.41 -15.17 11.78
CA ASN A 86 2.71 -16.60 11.84
C ASN A 86 1.66 -17.40 12.64
N ASP A 87 0.70 -16.73 13.26
CA ASP A 87 -0.31 -17.37 14.10
C ASP A 87 -1.64 -17.54 13.35
N THR A 88 -2.02 -18.76 13.08
CA THR A 88 -3.25 -19.12 12.35
C THR A 88 -4.51 -18.63 13.06
N GLU A 89 -4.56 -18.66 14.40
CA GLU A 89 -5.74 -18.22 15.16
C GLU A 89 -6.04 -16.73 14.91
N HIS A 90 -5.00 -15.93 14.69
CA HIS A 90 -5.17 -14.53 14.36
C HIS A 90 -5.82 -14.31 12.98
N TYR A 91 -5.62 -15.20 12.01
CA TYR A 91 -6.32 -15.14 10.72
C TYR A 91 -7.77 -15.62 10.84
N ILE A 92 -8.05 -16.60 11.68
CA ILE A 92 -9.42 -17.01 11.99
C ILE A 92 -10.20 -15.84 12.60
N ALA A 93 -9.61 -15.14 13.57
CA ALA A 93 -10.19 -13.93 14.16
C ALA A 93 -10.34 -12.80 13.12
N LEU A 94 -9.36 -12.61 12.23
CA LEU A 94 -9.43 -11.63 11.15
C LEU A 94 -10.59 -11.93 10.20
N ARG A 95 -10.79 -13.20 9.82
CA ARG A 95 -11.92 -13.61 8.98
C ARG A 95 -13.27 -13.29 9.63
N GLN A 96 -13.41 -13.57 10.93
CA GLN A 96 -14.62 -13.25 11.68
C GLN A 96 -14.89 -11.74 11.71
N LEU A 97 -13.88 -10.94 12.03
CA LEU A 97 -14.00 -9.49 12.04
C LEU A 97 -14.34 -8.93 10.64
N GLN A 98 -13.75 -9.48 9.58
CA GLN A 98 -14.10 -9.08 8.20
C GLN A 98 -15.56 -9.39 7.86
N ALA A 99 -16.07 -10.54 8.29
CA ALA A 99 -17.47 -10.91 8.07
C ALA A 99 -18.42 -9.95 8.81
N GLU A 100 -18.16 -9.67 10.08
CA GLU A 100 -18.95 -8.72 10.87
C GLU A 100 -18.95 -7.31 10.24
N LEU A 101 -17.80 -6.84 9.77
CA LEU A 101 -17.68 -5.53 9.14
C LEU A 101 -18.29 -5.50 7.74
N ASN A 102 -18.22 -6.61 6.99
CA ASN A 102 -18.91 -6.73 5.72
C ASN A 102 -20.41 -6.50 5.87
N ASP A 103 -21.02 -7.15 6.87
CA ASP A 103 -22.46 -7.03 7.14
C ASP A 103 -22.81 -5.64 7.65
N LYS A 104 -21.99 -5.08 8.57
CA LYS A 104 -22.21 -3.76 9.14
C LYS A 104 -22.15 -2.65 8.08
N TYR A 105 -21.15 -2.70 7.19
CA TYR A 105 -20.89 -1.68 6.20
C TYR A 105 -21.41 -2.01 4.80
N GLN A 106 -22.03 -3.18 4.63
CA GLN A 106 -22.57 -3.66 3.33
C GLN A 106 -21.50 -3.57 2.22
N ALA A 107 -20.30 -4.08 2.52
CA ALA A 107 -19.12 -3.95 1.67
C ALA A 107 -19.10 -4.93 0.49
N GLU A 108 -20.18 -5.70 0.25
CA GLU A 108 -20.34 -6.62 -0.90
C GLU A 108 -19.23 -7.67 -1.02
N HIS A 109 -18.64 -8.09 0.12
CA HIS A 109 -17.49 -8.99 0.20
C HIS A 109 -16.23 -8.52 -0.50
N ASN A 110 -16.17 -7.25 -0.86
CA ASN A 110 -14.99 -6.65 -1.49
C ASN A 110 -13.87 -6.48 -0.47
N LYS A 111 -12.69 -7.00 -0.78
CA LYS A 111 -11.54 -7.01 0.12
C LYS A 111 -10.30 -6.44 -0.55
N LEU A 112 -9.59 -5.59 0.17
CA LEU A 112 -8.31 -5.05 -0.23
C LEU A 112 -7.31 -5.28 0.88
N PHE A 113 -6.21 -5.96 0.56
CA PHE A 113 -5.13 -6.25 1.49
C PHE A 113 -3.92 -5.39 1.16
N PHE A 114 -3.41 -4.65 2.14
CA PHE A 114 -2.23 -3.80 1.99
C PHE A 114 -1.10 -4.33 2.88
N LEU A 115 0.02 -4.74 2.26
CA LEU A 115 1.17 -5.25 2.98
C LEU A 115 2.18 -4.13 3.26
N SER A 116 1.99 -3.43 4.39
CA SER A 116 2.85 -2.33 4.86
C SER A 116 3.85 -2.82 5.91
N MET A 117 4.61 -3.87 5.57
CA MET A 117 5.56 -4.51 6.47
C MET A 117 6.74 -5.13 5.72
N ALA A 118 7.65 -5.78 6.45
CA ALA A 118 8.84 -6.39 5.84
C ALA A 118 8.46 -7.48 4.81
N PRO A 119 9.08 -7.47 3.62
CA PRO A 119 8.71 -8.35 2.49
C PRO A 119 8.81 -9.84 2.79
N GLN A 120 9.67 -10.23 3.73
CA GLN A 120 9.81 -11.64 4.14
C GLN A 120 8.52 -12.28 4.66
N PHE A 121 7.52 -11.47 5.03
CA PHE A 121 6.23 -11.96 5.53
C PHE A 121 5.16 -12.05 4.45
N PHE A 122 5.39 -11.53 3.24
CA PHE A 122 4.36 -11.44 2.20
C PHE A 122 3.82 -12.80 1.79
N GLY A 123 4.71 -13.77 1.53
CA GLY A 123 4.31 -15.14 1.19
C GLY A 123 3.56 -15.84 2.33
N THR A 124 4.01 -15.66 3.58
CA THR A 124 3.31 -16.20 4.76
C THR A 124 1.90 -15.65 4.88
N ILE A 125 1.73 -14.33 4.72
CA ILE A 125 0.41 -13.69 4.78
C ILE A 125 -0.48 -14.21 3.65
N ALA A 126 0.00 -14.21 2.40
CA ALA A 126 -0.77 -14.71 1.26
C ALA A 126 -1.23 -16.16 1.47
N LYS A 127 -0.35 -17.03 1.96
CA LYS A 127 -0.67 -18.41 2.28
C LYS A 127 -1.80 -18.53 3.31
N HIS A 128 -1.71 -17.78 4.41
CA HIS A 128 -2.75 -17.81 5.46
C HIS A 128 -4.07 -17.19 4.99
N LEU A 129 -4.04 -16.12 4.19
CA LEU A 129 -5.25 -15.56 3.60
C LEU A 129 -6.03 -16.60 2.80
N LYS A 130 -5.33 -17.51 2.11
CA LYS A 130 -5.93 -18.62 1.36
C LYS A 130 -6.36 -19.76 2.28
N SER A 131 -5.45 -20.27 3.13
CA SER A 131 -5.71 -21.45 3.96
C SER A 131 -6.88 -21.23 4.94
N GLU A 132 -7.00 -20.01 5.47
CA GLU A 132 -8.08 -19.65 6.39
C GLU A 132 -9.34 -19.13 5.67
N ASN A 133 -9.41 -19.27 4.35
CA ASN A 133 -10.56 -18.90 3.54
C ASN A 133 -11.00 -17.44 3.71
N ILE A 134 -9.99 -16.55 3.86
CA ILE A 134 -10.21 -15.10 3.87
C ILE A 134 -10.36 -14.61 2.42
N VAL A 135 -9.52 -15.10 1.51
CA VAL A 135 -9.71 -15.01 0.06
C VAL A 135 -10.67 -16.13 -0.33
N ASP A 136 -11.92 -15.78 -0.66
CA ASP A 136 -13.04 -16.71 -0.86
C ASP A 136 -13.80 -16.51 -2.18
N GLY A 137 -13.39 -15.54 -3.00
CA GLY A 137 -13.93 -15.27 -4.33
C GLY A 137 -15.35 -14.70 -4.37
N LYS A 138 -15.92 -14.24 -3.25
CA LYS A 138 -17.29 -13.72 -3.21
C LYS A 138 -17.44 -12.29 -3.70
N GLY A 139 -16.40 -11.48 -3.55
CA GLY A 139 -16.29 -10.12 -4.05
C GLY A 139 -14.99 -9.92 -4.81
N PHE A 140 -14.63 -8.68 -5.14
CA PHE A 140 -13.28 -8.45 -5.60
C PHE A 140 -12.28 -8.60 -4.44
N GLU A 141 -11.15 -9.19 -4.72
CA GLU A 141 -10.06 -9.38 -3.77
C GLU A 141 -8.78 -8.86 -4.41
N ARG A 142 -8.12 -7.91 -3.75
CA ARG A 142 -6.93 -7.24 -4.28
C ARG A 142 -5.84 -7.18 -3.24
N LEU A 143 -4.62 -7.44 -3.67
CA LEU A 143 -3.42 -7.37 -2.85
C LEU A 143 -2.55 -6.23 -3.31
N ILE A 144 -2.21 -5.32 -2.40
CA ILE A 144 -1.25 -4.24 -2.63
C ILE A 144 0.03 -4.58 -1.88
N VAL A 145 1.14 -4.62 -2.58
CA VAL A 145 2.46 -4.93 -2.02
C VAL A 145 3.41 -3.76 -2.22
N GLU A 146 4.18 -3.46 -1.17
CA GLU A 146 5.21 -2.43 -1.15
C GLU A 146 6.59 -3.00 -1.54
N LYS A 147 7.47 -2.14 -2.01
CA LYS A 147 8.87 -2.51 -2.24
C LYS A 147 9.59 -2.89 -0.94
N PRO A 148 10.65 -3.72 -1.06
CA PRO A 148 11.19 -4.38 -2.25
C PRO A 148 10.48 -5.70 -2.60
N PHE A 149 10.47 -6.03 -3.90
CA PHE A 149 9.92 -7.31 -4.43
C PHE A 149 11.02 -8.35 -4.61
N GLY A 150 11.76 -8.64 -3.57
CA GLY A 150 12.99 -9.43 -3.62
C GLY A 150 14.25 -8.56 -3.78
N THR A 151 15.42 -9.18 -3.64
CA THR A 151 16.74 -8.54 -3.76
C THR A 151 17.47 -8.89 -5.05
N ASP A 152 17.03 -9.96 -5.73
CA ASP A 152 17.52 -10.46 -7.00
C ASP A 152 16.40 -11.19 -7.74
N TYR A 153 16.70 -11.70 -8.95
CA TYR A 153 15.71 -12.40 -9.77
C TYR A 153 15.13 -13.64 -9.06
N ALA A 154 15.97 -14.44 -8.40
CA ALA A 154 15.53 -15.67 -7.76
C ALA A 154 14.56 -15.41 -6.60
N THR A 155 14.87 -14.43 -5.74
CA THR A 155 14.02 -14.04 -4.61
C THR A 155 12.75 -13.34 -5.07
N ALA A 156 12.82 -12.53 -6.14
CA ALA A 156 11.65 -11.90 -6.73
C ALA A 156 10.71 -12.90 -7.38
N SER A 157 11.25 -13.88 -8.14
CA SER A 157 10.48 -14.97 -8.76
C SER A 157 9.78 -15.81 -7.70
N LYS A 158 10.53 -16.21 -6.64
CA LYS A 158 9.97 -16.98 -5.53
C LYS A 158 8.80 -16.23 -4.86
N LEU A 159 8.99 -14.94 -4.53
CA LEU A 159 7.92 -14.14 -3.94
C LEU A 159 6.71 -14.06 -4.88
N ASN A 160 6.94 -13.85 -6.15
CA ASN A 160 5.88 -13.80 -7.16
C ASN A 160 5.08 -15.11 -7.19
N ASP A 161 5.75 -16.26 -7.20
CA ASP A 161 5.11 -17.58 -7.18
C ASP A 161 4.29 -17.80 -5.90
N GLU A 162 4.80 -17.33 -4.75
CA GLU A 162 4.09 -17.39 -3.47
C GLU A 162 2.80 -16.55 -3.48
N LEU A 163 2.82 -15.37 -4.10
CA LEU A 163 1.64 -14.51 -4.21
C LEU A 163 0.64 -15.07 -5.22
N LEU A 164 1.11 -15.54 -6.38
CA LEU A 164 0.27 -16.16 -7.42
C LEU A 164 -0.37 -17.47 -6.98
N ALA A 165 0.17 -18.14 -5.96
CA ALA A 165 -0.50 -19.29 -5.35
C ALA A 165 -1.83 -18.95 -4.66
N THR A 166 -2.07 -17.66 -4.38
CA THR A 166 -3.26 -17.18 -3.66
C THR A 166 -4.12 -16.23 -4.49
N PHE A 167 -3.50 -15.33 -5.25
CA PHE A 167 -4.16 -14.28 -6.04
C PHE A 167 -3.82 -14.45 -7.52
N ASP A 168 -4.73 -14.10 -8.39
CA ASP A 168 -4.45 -13.96 -9.82
C ASP A 168 -3.61 -12.69 -10.07
N GLU A 169 -2.87 -12.62 -11.18
CA GLU A 169 -1.99 -11.48 -11.50
C GLU A 169 -2.74 -10.16 -11.52
N GLU A 170 -3.98 -10.15 -12.03
CA GLU A 170 -4.84 -8.96 -12.09
C GLU A 170 -5.31 -8.48 -10.72
N GLN A 171 -5.15 -9.31 -9.69
CA GLN A 171 -5.48 -8.97 -8.30
C GLN A 171 -4.27 -8.41 -7.53
N ILE A 172 -3.04 -8.52 -8.07
CA ILE A 172 -1.80 -8.10 -7.40
C ILE A 172 -1.34 -6.75 -7.92
N PHE A 173 -1.29 -5.76 -7.03
CA PHE A 173 -0.84 -4.40 -7.31
C PHE A 173 0.50 -4.13 -6.64
N ARG A 174 1.57 -4.09 -7.43
CA ARG A 174 2.93 -3.79 -6.97
C ARG A 174 3.14 -2.29 -7.03
N ILE A 175 3.41 -1.65 -5.89
CA ILE A 175 3.60 -0.21 -5.81
C ILE A 175 5.00 0.17 -6.26
N ASP A 176 5.09 1.04 -7.26
CA ASP A 176 6.26 1.81 -7.57
C ASP A 176 5.97 3.30 -7.29
N HIS A 177 6.39 3.77 -6.12
CA HIS A 177 6.06 5.12 -5.68
C HIS A 177 6.74 6.22 -6.51
N TYR A 178 7.81 5.91 -7.26
CA TYR A 178 8.44 6.87 -8.18
C TYR A 178 7.56 7.15 -9.38
N LEU A 179 6.89 6.15 -9.94
CA LEU A 179 5.94 6.35 -11.04
C LEU A 179 4.72 7.18 -10.64
N GLY A 180 4.42 7.26 -9.34
CA GLY A 180 3.36 8.11 -8.81
C GLY A 180 3.75 9.58 -8.58
N LYS A 181 5.03 9.96 -8.74
CA LYS A 181 5.46 11.35 -8.55
C LYS A 181 5.04 12.21 -9.75
N GLU A 182 4.43 13.35 -9.50
CA GLU A 182 3.94 14.27 -10.55
C GLU A 182 5.03 14.65 -11.57
N MET A 183 6.27 14.86 -11.11
CA MET A 183 7.40 15.16 -11.98
C MET A 183 7.68 14.01 -12.96
N ILE A 184 7.58 12.76 -12.52
CA ILE A 184 7.79 11.58 -13.36
C ILE A 184 6.65 11.46 -14.37
N GLN A 185 5.40 11.61 -13.92
CA GLN A 185 4.24 11.60 -14.81
C GLN A 185 4.30 12.72 -15.84
N SER A 186 4.84 13.89 -15.47
CA SER A 186 5.06 15.00 -16.41
C SER A 186 6.06 14.65 -17.50
N ILE A 187 7.12 13.87 -17.21
CA ILE A 187 8.06 13.40 -18.23
C ILE A 187 7.35 12.52 -19.26
N PHE A 188 6.50 11.58 -18.81
CA PHE A 188 5.68 10.76 -19.72
C PHE A 188 4.77 11.62 -20.60
N ALA A 189 4.08 12.59 -19.99
CA ALA A 189 3.21 13.49 -20.74
C ALA A 189 3.96 14.32 -21.77
N VAL A 190 5.13 14.88 -21.41
CA VAL A 190 5.96 15.65 -22.33
C VAL A 190 6.44 14.78 -23.49
N ARG A 191 6.96 13.58 -23.20
CA ARG A 191 7.57 12.73 -24.21
C ARG A 191 6.54 12.05 -25.13
N PHE A 192 5.44 11.51 -24.60
CA PHE A 192 4.53 10.62 -25.33
C PHE A 192 3.19 11.25 -25.69
N ALA A 193 2.80 12.34 -25.04
CA ALA A 193 1.55 13.05 -25.36
C ALA A 193 1.79 14.37 -26.12
N ASN A 194 3.03 14.64 -26.53
CA ASN A 194 3.40 15.88 -27.18
C ASN A 194 4.21 15.63 -28.45
N LEU A 195 3.58 15.77 -29.59
CA LEU A 195 4.15 15.49 -30.92
C LEU A 195 5.46 16.25 -31.22
N ILE A 196 5.66 17.42 -30.62
CA ILE A 196 6.91 18.20 -30.83
C ILE A 196 8.09 17.47 -30.22
N PHE A 197 7.93 16.90 -29.02
CA PHE A 197 9.00 16.23 -28.30
C PHE A 197 9.18 14.77 -28.71
N GLU A 198 8.12 14.08 -29.12
CA GLU A 198 8.17 12.68 -29.51
C GLU A 198 9.21 12.43 -30.63
N ASN A 199 9.26 13.31 -31.64
CA ASN A 199 10.14 13.18 -32.78
C ASN A 199 11.61 13.53 -32.48
N VAL A 200 11.88 14.35 -31.46
CA VAL A 200 13.24 14.83 -31.14
C VAL A 200 13.84 14.20 -29.88
N TRP A 201 13.02 13.45 -29.13
CA TRP A 201 13.49 12.80 -27.91
C TRP A 201 14.07 11.40 -28.19
N ASN A 202 15.14 11.39 -28.94
CA ASN A 202 15.85 10.18 -29.36
C ASN A 202 17.36 10.45 -29.49
N LYS A 203 18.14 9.40 -29.75
CA LYS A 203 19.60 9.43 -29.84
C LYS A 203 20.18 10.33 -30.93
N ASP A 204 19.39 10.72 -31.91
CA ASP A 204 19.85 11.54 -33.02
C ASP A 204 19.86 13.05 -32.69
N PHE A 205 19.09 13.44 -31.67
CA PHE A 205 18.93 14.82 -31.23
C PHE A 205 19.36 15.07 -29.79
N ILE A 206 19.44 14.02 -28.94
CA ILE A 206 19.82 14.12 -27.52
C ILE A 206 21.23 13.55 -27.35
N ASP A 207 22.16 14.40 -26.93
CA ASP A 207 23.56 14.03 -26.68
C ASP A 207 23.72 13.30 -25.33
N ASN A 208 23.11 13.83 -24.29
CA ASN A 208 23.15 13.19 -22.95
C ASN A 208 21.89 13.48 -22.13
N VAL A 209 21.64 12.62 -21.13
CA VAL A 209 20.58 12.79 -20.13
C VAL A 209 21.21 12.82 -18.75
N GLN A 210 20.91 13.85 -17.97
CA GLN A 210 21.38 14.00 -16.59
C GLN A 210 20.19 13.94 -15.65
N ILE A 211 20.23 13.02 -14.68
CA ILE A 211 19.17 12.83 -13.70
C ILE A 211 19.75 13.12 -12.32
N THR A 212 19.20 14.13 -11.63
CA THR A 212 19.60 14.49 -10.28
C THR A 212 18.47 14.20 -9.31
N PHE A 213 18.76 13.41 -8.28
CA PHE A 213 17.86 13.15 -7.17
C PHE A 213 18.40 13.83 -5.91
N ALA A 214 17.64 14.77 -5.39
CA ALA A 214 17.93 15.44 -4.12
C ALA A 214 16.77 15.22 -3.15
N GLU A 215 17.03 14.51 -2.06
CA GLU A 215 16.07 14.32 -0.96
C GLU A 215 16.38 15.30 0.16
N ARG A 216 15.32 15.92 0.73
CA ARG A 216 15.48 16.83 1.89
C ARG A 216 15.74 16.09 3.19
N LEU A 217 15.22 14.86 3.30
CA LEU A 217 15.40 13.99 4.45
C LEU A 217 16.56 13.04 4.19
N GLY A 218 17.44 12.88 5.17
CA GLY A 218 18.53 11.90 5.14
C GLY A 218 18.03 10.48 5.39
N VAL A 219 18.97 9.57 5.62
CA VAL A 219 18.67 8.14 5.88
C VAL A 219 17.99 7.95 7.23
N GLU A 220 18.28 8.83 8.20
CA GLU A 220 17.74 8.81 9.57
C GLU A 220 17.72 7.39 10.18
N GLU A 221 16.58 6.94 10.70
CA GLU A 221 16.43 5.60 11.32
C GLU A 221 16.43 4.44 10.32
N ARG A 222 16.48 4.72 8.99
CA ARG A 222 16.49 3.68 7.93
C ARG A 222 17.88 3.17 7.58
N GLY A 223 18.91 3.45 8.40
CA GLY A 223 20.28 2.98 8.19
C GLY A 223 20.37 1.48 7.97
N GLY A 224 19.68 0.68 8.77
CA GLY A 224 19.63 -0.78 8.61
C GLY A 224 18.99 -1.26 7.31
N TYR A 225 18.03 -0.54 6.76
CA TYR A 225 17.46 -0.83 5.44
C TYR A 225 18.49 -0.55 4.33
N TYR A 226 19.16 0.60 4.38
CA TYR A 226 20.19 0.95 3.41
C TYR A 226 21.43 0.05 3.45
N ASP A 227 21.78 -0.46 4.62
CA ASP A 227 22.87 -1.40 4.81
C ASP A 227 22.63 -2.73 4.06
N GLN A 228 21.38 -3.15 3.98
CA GLN A 228 20.97 -4.38 3.29
C GLN A 228 20.64 -4.16 1.80
N SER A 229 19.91 -3.10 1.46
CA SER A 229 19.46 -2.85 0.09
C SER A 229 20.49 -2.11 -0.75
N GLY A 230 21.27 -1.21 -0.14
CA GLY A 230 22.24 -0.35 -0.82
C GLY A 230 21.59 0.80 -1.59
N ALA A 231 22.26 1.96 -1.59
CA ALA A 231 21.75 3.17 -2.25
C ALA A 231 21.57 2.98 -3.76
N LEU A 232 22.41 2.19 -4.41
CA LEU A 232 22.33 1.95 -5.86
C LEU A 232 21.02 1.22 -6.23
N ARG A 233 20.64 0.19 -5.48
CA ARG A 233 19.38 -0.53 -5.72
C ARG A 233 18.18 0.33 -5.40
N ASP A 234 18.22 1.04 -4.27
CA ASP A 234 17.08 1.83 -3.83
C ASP A 234 16.87 3.08 -4.71
N MET A 235 17.93 3.77 -5.07
CA MET A 235 17.84 5.04 -5.79
C MET A 235 17.95 4.89 -7.32
N VAL A 236 18.80 4.03 -7.86
CA VAL A 236 19.02 3.93 -9.31
C VAL A 236 18.10 2.87 -9.94
N GLN A 237 18.00 1.70 -9.35
CA GLN A 237 17.13 0.63 -9.85
C GLN A 237 15.65 0.99 -9.70
N ASN A 238 15.30 1.75 -8.67
CA ASN A 238 13.95 2.29 -8.47
C ASN A 238 13.61 3.45 -9.42
N LEU A 239 14.59 3.94 -10.14
CA LEU A 239 14.37 4.93 -11.19
C LEU A 239 13.88 4.21 -12.44
N SER A 240 12.60 3.98 -12.54
CA SER A 240 11.96 3.57 -13.81
C SER A 240 12.32 4.52 -14.97
N LEU A 241 12.89 5.67 -14.64
CA LEU A 241 13.45 6.65 -15.58
C LEU A 241 14.57 6.10 -16.47
N ILE A 242 15.30 5.07 -16.04
CA ILE A 242 16.31 4.43 -16.91
C ILE A 242 15.68 3.59 -18.03
N HIS A 243 14.38 3.34 -17.95
CA HIS A 243 13.62 2.56 -18.94
C HIS A 243 12.78 3.45 -19.87
N ILE A 244 12.78 4.76 -19.64
CA ILE A 244 12.09 5.77 -20.46
C ILE A 244 13.05 6.36 -21.48
#